data_d98ce82d2e4ed90c2e45a8cbd4ee55fa
#
_entry.id   d98ce82d2e4ed90c2e45a8cbd4ee55fa
#
_cell.length_a   1.000
_cell.length_b   1.000
_cell.length_c   1.000
_cell.angle_alpha   90.00
_cell.angle_beta   90.00
_cell.angle_gamma   90.00
#
_symmetry.space_group_name_H-M   'P 1'
#
loop_
_entity.id
_entity.type
_entity.pdbx_description
1 polymer ?
#
loop_
_entity_poly.entity_id
_entity_poly.type
_entity_poly.pdbx_seq_one_letter_code
_entity_poly.pdbx_strand_id
1 'polypeptide(L)'
;PFIETPYDKCWEPVYVMNKIMLGLYQVYMRCDLLQAKEILVKMADWFGYSVIDKLSHDDLQKLLVCEHGSINESFIDVYQITGEEKYLKWAQRLNDEDMWVPMSEGKDILEGWHANTQIPKFTGFESVYRYDSNERFTTAARFFWDTVVRKHTWVMGGNSTGEHFFAPEEFEHRIELNGGPESCNSVNMLRLTESLYCDYAEVEKVDYYEKVLFNHILANYDPDQGMCVYYTSMK
;
A
#
# COMPACT_ATOMS: atom_id res chain seq x y z
N PRO A 1 -17.52 -14.86 5.30
CA PRO A 1 -16.61 -14.67 6.44
C PRO A 1 -16.65 -13.23 6.96
N PHE A 2 -16.63 -12.21 6.11
CA PHE A 2 -16.59 -10.79 6.54
C PHE A 2 -17.81 -10.33 7.37
N ILE A 3 -18.96 -10.99 7.23
CA ILE A 3 -20.20 -10.60 7.92
C ILE A 3 -20.55 -11.60 9.02
N GLU A 4 -20.26 -12.88 8.80
CA GLU A 4 -20.68 -13.99 9.66
C GLU A 4 -19.59 -14.44 10.64
N THR A 5 -18.32 -14.17 10.32
CA THR A 5 -17.18 -14.53 11.15
C THR A 5 -16.52 -13.24 11.65
N PRO A 6 -16.33 -13.07 12.96
CA PRO A 6 -15.59 -11.94 13.51
C PRO A 6 -14.23 -11.78 12.83
N TYR A 7 -13.80 -10.55 12.56
CA TYR A 7 -12.55 -10.24 11.86
C TYR A 7 -11.32 -10.81 12.57
N ASP A 8 -11.39 -10.94 13.88
CA ASP A 8 -10.35 -11.55 14.73
C ASP A 8 -10.12 -13.06 14.47
N LYS A 9 -11.02 -13.70 13.71
CA LYS A 9 -10.90 -15.11 13.33
C LYS A 9 -10.50 -15.36 11.88
N CYS A 10 -10.37 -14.30 11.09
CA CYS A 10 -9.94 -14.35 9.69
C CYS A 10 -8.62 -13.59 9.54
N TRP A 11 -7.56 -14.29 9.18
CA TRP A 11 -6.29 -13.61 8.90
C TRP A 11 -6.42 -12.72 7.66
N GLU A 12 -6.28 -11.42 7.85
CA GLU A 12 -6.17 -10.37 6.82
C GLU A 12 -7.02 -10.59 5.55
N PRO A 13 -8.35 -10.75 5.67
CA PRO A 13 -9.18 -11.15 4.53
C PRO A 13 -9.24 -10.07 3.45
N VAL A 14 -9.14 -8.78 3.80
CA VAL A 14 -9.15 -7.66 2.84
C VAL A 14 -7.85 -7.62 2.05
N TYR A 15 -6.71 -7.90 2.70
CA TYR A 15 -5.41 -8.04 2.05
C TYR A 15 -5.41 -9.15 1.00
N VAL A 16 -5.93 -10.32 1.34
CA VAL A 16 -6.04 -11.45 0.40
C VAL A 16 -6.89 -11.06 -0.81
N MET A 17 -8.04 -10.40 -0.58
CA MET A 17 -8.88 -9.88 -1.67
C MET A 17 -8.12 -8.91 -2.56
N ASN A 18 -7.41 -7.94 -1.98
CA ASN A 18 -6.59 -6.98 -2.73
C ASN A 18 -5.56 -7.70 -3.61
N LYS A 19 -4.79 -8.66 -3.05
CA LYS A 19 -3.75 -9.36 -3.83
C LYS A 19 -4.32 -10.18 -4.98
N ILE A 20 -5.46 -10.84 -4.79
CA ILE A 20 -6.12 -11.60 -5.86
C ILE A 20 -6.65 -10.63 -6.93
N MET A 21 -7.30 -9.54 -6.55
CA MET A 21 -7.83 -8.55 -7.50
C MET A 21 -6.72 -7.89 -8.31
N LEU A 22 -5.62 -7.46 -7.67
CA LEU A 22 -4.45 -6.92 -8.38
C LEU A 22 -3.84 -7.95 -9.34
N GLY A 23 -3.71 -9.21 -8.92
CA GLY A 23 -3.21 -10.29 -9.78
C GLY A 23 -4.09 -10.50 -11.01
N LEU A 24 -5.41 -10.57 -10.84
CA LEU A 24 -6.36 -10.71 -11.94
C LEU A 24 -6.32 -9.51 -12.90
N TYR A 25 -6.21 -8.29 -12.35
CA TYR A 25 -6.05 -7.09 -13.16
C TYR A 25 -4.78 -7.14 -14.02
N GLN A 26 -3.63 -7.49 -13.42
CA GLN A 26 -2.36 -7.61 -14.14
C GLN A 26 -2.41 -8.70 -15.23
N VAL A 27 -3.03 -9.85 -14.97
CA VAL A 27 -3.20 -10.91 -15.96
C VAL A 27 -4.08 -10.43 -17.11
N TYR A 28 -5.17 -9.72 -16.83
CA TYR A 28 -6.00 -9.14 -17.89
C TYR A 28 -5.21 -8.11 -18.72
N MET A 29 -4.53 -7.16 -18.07
CA MET A 29 -3.86 -6.06 -18.75
C MET A 29 -2.61 -6.49 -19.54
N ARG A 30 -1.89 -7.51 -19.06
CA ARG A 30 -0.60 -7.91 -19.64
C ARG A 30 -0.69 -9.15 -20.55
N CYS A 31 -1.67 -10.01 -20.31
CA CYS A 31 -1.87 -11.26 -21.06
C CYS A 31 -3.15 -11.25 -21.90
N ASP A 32 -3.91 -10.15 -21.86
CA ASP A 32 -5.19 -10.00 -22.58
C ASP A 32 -6.18 -11.15 -22.30
N LEU A 33 -6.16 -11.70 -21.07
CA LEU A 33 -7.00 -12.83 -20.70
C LEU A 33 -8.36 -12.35 -20.19
N LEU A 34 -9.39 -12.40 -21.05
CA LEU A 34 -10.75 -11.96 -20.74
C LEU A 34 -11.35 -12.65 -19.51
N GLN A 35 -11.04 -13.94 -19.29
CA GLN A 35 -11.51 -14.67 -18.11
C GLN A 35 -11.05 -14.01 -16.80
N ALA A 36 -9.82 -13.45 -16.76
CA ALA A 36 -9.33 -12.74 -15.59
C ALA A 36 -10.16 -11.49 -15.29
N LYS A 37 -10.53 -10.71 -16.33
CA LYS A 37 -11.46 -9.58 -16.20
C LYS A 37 -12.81 -10.01 -15.65
N GLU A 38 -13.41 -11.07 -16.19
CA GLU A 38 -14.71 -11.56 -15.75
C GLU A 38 -14.71 -11.98 -14.28
N ILE A 39 -13.65 -12.67 -13.83
CA ILE A 39 -13.50 -13.07 -12.43
C ILE A 39 -13.30 -11.84 -11.55
N LEU A 40 -12.44 -10.91 -11.95
CA LEU A 40 -12.16 -9.67 -11.21
C LEU A 40 -13.43 -8.86 -10.98
N VAL A 41 -14.22 -8.63 -12.02
CA VAL A 41 -15.48 -7.89 -11.94
C VAL A 41 -16.46 -8.58 -10.99
N LYS A 42 -16.64 -9.91 -11.08
CA LYS A 42 -17.51 -10.67 -10.17
C LYS A 42 -17.03 -10.62 -8.72
N MET A 43 -15.73 -10.64 -8.48
CA MET A 43 -15.16 -10.50 -7.14
C MET A 43 -15.42 -9.10 -6.57
N ALA A 44 -15.19 -8.05 -7.37
CA ALA A 44 -15.46 -6.67 -6.97
C ALA A 44 -16.96 -6.46 -6.66
N ASP A 45 -17.85 -6.97 -7.50
CA ASP A 45 -19.30 -6.92 -7.28
C ASP A 45 -19.68 -7.63 -5.97
N TRP A 46 -19.16 -8.82 -5.74
CA TRP A 46 -19.43 -9.55 -4.50
C TRP A 46 -18.97 -8.76 -3.28
N PHE A 47 -17.75 -8.25 -3.29
CA PHE A 47 -17.20 -7.49 -2.16
C PHE A 47 -17.96 -6.17 -1.96
N GLY A 48 -18.29 -5.46 -3.04
CA GLY A 48 -19.07 -4.22 -3.00
C GLY A 48 -20.45 -4.44 -2.38
N TYR A 49 -21.27 -5.32 -2.95
CA TYR A 49 -22.65 -5.55 -2.49
C TYR A 49 -22.75 -6.32 -1.19
N SER A 50 -21.84 -7.25 -0.91
CA SER A 50 -21.94 -8.14 0.24
C SER A 50 -21.19 -7.66 1.47
N VAL A 51 -20.23 -6.75 1.31
CA VAL A 51 -19.41 -6.21 2.40
C VAL A 51 -19.55 -4.70 2.49
N ILE A 52 -19.11 -3.95 1.47
CA ILE A 52 -19.04 -2.49 1.55
C ILE A 52 -20.43 -1.87 1.77
N ASP A 53 -21.44 -2.29 0.99
CA ASP A 53 -22.80 -1.75 1.09
C ASP A 53 -23.55 -2.22 2.34
N LYS A 54 -23.07 -3.26 3.03
CA LYS A 54 -23.70 -3.79 4.25
C LYS A 54 -23.15 -3.19 5.53
N LEU A 55 -21.92 -2.67 5.49
CA LEU A 55 -21.29 -2.08 6.65
C LEU A 55 -21.64 -0.59 6.76
N SER A 56 -21.86 -0.14 8.00
CA SER A 56 -21.89 1.29 8.31
C SER A 56 -20.53 1.92 7.99
N HIS A 57 -20.46 3.25 7.92
CA HIS A 57 -19.18 3.93 7.77
C HIS A 57 -18.21 3.54 8.89
N ASP A 58 -18.63 3.62 10.14
CA ASP A 58 -17.78 3.32 11.30
C ASP A 58 -17.29 1.86 11.31
N ASP A 59 -18.14 0.90 10.91
CA ASP A 59 -17.72 -0.50 10.86
C ASP A 59 -16.78 -0.77 9.69
N LEU A 60 -16.94 -0.04 8.59
CA LEU A 60 -16.01 -0.09 7.47
C LEU A 60 -14.65 0.50 7.87
N GLN A 61 -14.62 1.64 8.57
CA GLN A 61 -13.35 2.20 9.08
C GLN A 61 -12.64 1.25 10.04
N LYS A 62 -13.37 0.57 10.95
CA LYS A 62 -12.77 -0.48 11.80
C LYS A 62 -12.17 -1.64 10.99
N LEU A 63 -12.83 -2.02 9.88
CA LEU A 63 -12.29 -3.03 8.96
C LEU A 63 -10.99 -2.58 8.30
N LEU A 64 -10.83 -1.29 8.00
CA LEU A 64 -9.67 -0.73 7.31
C LEU A 64 -8.44 -0.49 8.22
N VAL A 65 -8.58 -0.61 9.54
CA VAL A 65 -7.42 -0.55 10.47
C VAL A 65 -6.45 -1.70 10.21
N CYS A 66 -6.95 -2.85 9.73
CA CYS A 66 -6.14 -4.02 9.41
C CYS A 66 -5.21 -3.81 8.20
N GLU A 67 -4.39 -4.81 7.90
CA GLU A 67 -3.63 -4.87 6.65
C GLU A 67 -4.60 -5.11 5.48
N HIS A 68 -4.95 -4.04 4.76
CA HIS A 68 -5.86 -4.14 3.61
C HIS A 68 -5.17 -3.97 2.25
N GLY A 69 -3.85 -3.80 2.24
CA GLY A 69 -3.10 -3.49 1.03
C GLY A 69 -3.56 -2.15 0.42
N SER A 70 -3.70 -2.11 -0.88
CA SER A 70 -4.31 -1.00 -1.63
C SER A 70 -5.68 -1.42 -2.19
N ILE A 71 -6.59 -1.86 -1.33
CA ILE A 71 -7.90 -2.36 -1.79
C ILE A 71 -8.71 -1.31 -2.56
N ASN A 72 -8.62 -0.06 -2.18
CA ASN A 72 -9.21 1.07 -2.89
C ASN A 72 -8.65 1.22 -4.32
N GLU A 73 -7.32 1.03 -4.54
CA GLU A 73 -6.70 0.95 -5.87
C GLU A 73 -7.33 -0.18 -6.71
N SER A 74 -7.54 -1.36 -6.11
CA SER A 74 -8.15 -2.49 -6.83
C SER A 74 -9.55 -2.15 -7.37
N PHE A 75 -10.33 -1.36 -6.65
CA PHE A 75 -11.63 -0.88 -7.13
C PHE A 75 -11.50 0.20 -8.20
N ILE A 76 -10.48 1.07 -8.14
CA ILE A 76 -10.16 2.00 -9.23
C ILE A 76 -9.76 1.24 -10.50
N ASP A 77 -8.96 0.17 -10.38
CA ASP A 77 -8.60 -0.69 -11.51
C ASP A 77 -9.85 -1.27 -12.20
N VAL A 78 -10.83 -1.73 -11.40
CA VAL A 78 -12.10 -2.23 -11.95
C VAL A 78 -12.91 -1.10 -12.59
N TYR A 79 -12.93 0.09 -11.97
CA TYR A 79 -13.55 1.28 -12.57
C TYR A 79 -12.95 1.61 -13.95
N GLN A 80 -11.62 1.61 -14.07
CA GLN A 80 -10.91 1.87 -15.33
C GLN A 80 -11.31 0.94 -16.47
N ILE A 81 -11.46 -0.36 -16.18
CA ILE A 81 -11.76 -1.37 -17.22
C ILE A 81 -13.24 -1.55 -17.51
N THR A 82 -14.12 -1.00 -16.67
CA THR A 82 -15.59 -1.12 -16.83
C THR A 82 -16.30 0.19 -17.12
N GLY A 83 -15.80 1.31 -16.58
CA GLY A 83 -16.48 2.61 -16.61
C GLY A 83 -17.68 2.72 -15.67
N GLU A 84 -17.91 1.73 -14.79
CA GLU A 84 -19.08 1.71 -13.92
C GLU A 84 -18.84 2.48 -12.62
N GLU A 85 -19.54 3.59 -12.41
CA GLU A 85 -19.43 4.50 -11.27
C GLU A 85 -19.53 3.86 -9.88
N LYS A 86 -20.18 2.70 -9.78
CA LYS A 86 -20.28 1.98 -8.49
C LYS A 86 -18.91 1.63 -7.92
N TYR A 87 -17.93 1.27 -8.76
CA TYR A 87 -16.58 0.91 -8.32
C TYR A 87 -15.81 2.11 -7.78
N LEU A 88 -15.95 3.28 -8.41
CA LEU A 88 -15.41 4.52 -7.89
C LEU A 88 -15.99 4.86 -6.51
N LYS A 89 -17.32 4.75 -6.35
CA LYS A 89 -17.99 4.99 -5.06
C LYS A 89 -17.53 4.02 -3.97
N TRP A 90 -17.31 2.75 -4.29
CA TRP A 90 -16.75 1.78 -3.36
C TRP A 90 -15.29 2.08 -3.02
N ALA A 91 -14.47 2.46 -4.01
CA ALA A 91 -13.09 2.88 -3.76
C ALA A 91 -13.02 4.08 -2.79
N GLN A 92 -13.89 5.08 -2.97
CA GLN A 92 -13.97 6.26 -2.08
C GLN A 92 -14.30 5.89 -0.63
N ARG A 93 -15.14 4.86 -0.41
CA ARG A 93 -15.48 4.38 0.94
C ARG A 93 -14.38 3.58 1.61
N LEU A 94 -13.41 3.07 0.84
CA LEU A 94 -12.32 2.22 1.30
C LEU A 94 -11.04 3.01 1.65
N ASN A 95 -11.17 4.29 2.00
CA ASN A 95 -10.05 5.12 2.43
C ASN A 95 -9.98 5.16 3.97
N ASP A 96 -8.88 4.65 4.53
CA ASP A 96 -8.61 4.63 5.96
C ASP A 96 -8.37 6.06 6.49
N GLU A 97 -9.36 6.59 7.21
CA GLU A 97 -9.35 7.98 7.71
C GLU A 97 -8.30 8.20 8.81
N ASP A 98 -7.99 7.20 9.61
CA ASP A 98 -6.96 7.28 10.64
C ASP A 98 -5.56 7.52 10.05
N MET A 99 -5.37 7.18 8.77
CA MET A 99 -4.11 7.38 8.08
C MET A 99 -4.10 8.64 7.22
N TRP A 100 -5.03 8.80 6.28
CA TRP A 100 -4.93 9.91 5.33
C TRP A 100 -5.29 11.27 5.93
N VAL A 101 -6.20 11.35 6.91
CA VAL A 101 -6.62 12.64 7.49
C VAL A 101 -5.45 13.34 8.17
N PRO A 102 -4.76 12.75 9.19
CA PRO A 102 -3.64 13.41 9.85
C PRO A 102 -2.47 13.67 8.89
N MET A 103 -2.19 12.75 7.96
CA MET A 103 -1.13 12.95 6.98
C MET A 103 -1.44 14.11 6.02
N SER A 104 -2.70 14.31 5.61
CA SER A 104 -3.11 15.48 4.83
C SER A 104 -2.97 16.82 5.57
N GLU A 105 -2.88 16.77 6.89
CA GLU A 105 -2.66 17.91 7.77
C GLU A 105 -1.18 18.11 8.13
N GLY A 106 -0.28 17.33 7.53
CA GLY A 106 1.16 17.40 7.77
C GLY A 106 1.61 16.82 9.12
N LYS A 107 0.85 15.89 9.68
CA LYS A 107 1.17 15.23 10.95
C LYS A 107 1.83 13.88 10.70
N ASP A 108 3.06 13.71 11.17
CA ASP A 108 3.76 12.43 11.19
C ASP A 108 3.22 11.59 12.34
N ILE A 109 2.55 10.49 11.99
CA ILE A 109 1.93 9.57 12.96
C ILE A 109 2.51 8.15 12.85
N LEU A 110 3.65 7.97 12.16
CA LEU A 110 4.12 6.65 11.73
C LEU A 110 4.72 5.81 12.84
N GLU A 111 5.25 6.42 13.90
CA GLU A 111 5.89 5.69 14.99
C GLU A 111 4.99 4.58 15.54
N GLY A 112 5.54 3.36 15.61
CA GLY A 112 4.86 2.18 16.12
C GLY A 112 3.91 1.49 15.14
N TRP A 113 3.60 2.07 13.98
CA TRP A 113 2.78 1.42 12.98
C TRP A 113 3.57 0.39 12.16
N HIS A 114 2.91 -0.71 11.84
CA HIS A 114 3.44 -1.74 10.94
C HIS A 114 3.60 -1.17 9.52
N ALA A 115 4.83 -1.06 9.03
CA ALA A 115 5.13 -0.30 7.82
C ALA A 115 4.48 -0.89 6.57
N ASN A 116 4.57 -2.21 6.38
CA ASN A 116 3.98 -2.87 5.22
C ASN A 116 2.44 -2.75 5.17
N THR A 117 1.79 -2.61 6.33
CA THR A 117 0.36 -2.35 6.41
C THR A 117 0.01 -0.94 5.91
N GLN A 118 0.81 0.08 6.26
CA GLN A 118 0.44 1.46 5.98
C GLN A 118 0.84 1.94 4.59
N ILE A 119 2.02 1.55 4.09
CA ILE A 119 2.54 2.05 2.81
C ILE A 119 1.57 1.86 1.62
N PRO A 120 0.97 0.67 1.40
CA PRO A 120 0.07 0.45 0.27
C PRO A 120 -1.19 1.33 0.30
N LYS A 121 -1.65 1.74 1.50
CA LYS A 121 -2.82 2.60 1.65
C LYS A 121 -2.64 3.93 0.88
N PHE A 122 -1.43 4.49 0.92
CA PHE A 122 -1.12 5.75 0.24
C PHE A 122 -1.06 5.62 -1.28
N THR A 123 -0.66 4.46 -1.82
CA THR A 123 -0.83 4.16 -3.24
C THR A 123 -2.31 4.17 -3.62
N GLY A 124 -3.15 3.60 -2.77
CA GLY A 124 -4.59 3.60 -2.97
C GLY A 124 -5.21 5.00 -2.89
N PHE A 125 -4.79 5.85 -1.95
CA PHE A 125 -5.27 7.25 -1.86
C PHE A 125 -4.92 8.05 -3.12
N GLU A 126 -3.69 7.90 -3.65
CA GLU A 126 -3.27 8.53 -4.89
C GLU A 126 -4.10 8.01 -6.09
N SER A 127 -4.39 6.72 -6.14
CA SER A 127 -5.24 6.15 -7.19
C SER A 127 -6.67 6.70 -7.15
N VAL A 128 -7.25 6.87 -5.97
CA VAL A 128 -8.58 7.48 -5.79
C VAL A 128 -8.57 8.95 -6.19
N TYR A 129 -7.53 9.70 -5.80
CA TYR A 129 -7.39 11.12 -6.14
C TYR A 129 -7.54 11.40 -7.64
N ARG A 130 -6.99 10.55 -8.51
CA ARG A 130 -7.07 10.73 -9.97
C ARG A 130 -8.49 10.80 -10.51
N TYR A 131 -9.48 10.33 -9.77
CA TYR A 131 -10.89 10.30 -10.16
C TYR A 131 -11.83 11.05 -9.22
N ASP A 132 -11.40 11.37 -8.00
CA ASP A 132 -12.22 12.05 -6.98
C ASP A 132 -12.01 13.57 -6.95
N SER A 133 -10.90 14.09 -7.40
CA SER A 133 -10.52 15.51 -7.28
C SER A 133 -10.40 16.01 -5.82
N ASN A 134 -10.37 15.14 -4.83
CA ASN A 134 -10.09 15.53 -3.45
C ASN A 134 -8.57 15.62 -3.23
N GLU A 135 -8.03 16.82 -3.35
CA GLU A 135 -6.59 17.09 -3.24
C GLU A 135 -5.97 16.65 -1.89
N ARG A 136 -6.78 16.42 -0.86
CA ARG A 136 -6.26 15.93 0.41
C ARG A 136 -5.66 14.53 0.32
N PHE A 137 -6.15 13.68 -0.61
CA PHE A 137 -5.59 12.34 -0.79
C PHE A 137 -4.16 12.39 -1.35
N THR A 138 -3.94 13.16 -2.41
CA THR A 138 -2.57 13.34 -2.94
C THR A 138 -1.68 14.12 -1.98
N THR A 139 -2.21 15.09 -1.22
CA THR A 139 -1.47 15.79 -0.16
C THR A 139 -0.99 14.81 0.90
N ALA A 140 -1.85 13.88 1.35
CA ALA A 140 -1.48 12.84 2.29
C ALA A 140 -0.42 11.89 1.72
N ALA A 141 -0.59 11.43 0.46
CA ALA A 141 0.35 10.51 -0.19
C ALA A 141 1.74 11.15 -0.39
N ARG A 142 1.80 12.41 -0.79
CA ARG A 142 3.05 13.15 -0.95
C ARG A 142 3.73 13.41 0.39
N PHE A 143 2.98 13.85 1.40
CA PHE A 143 3.52 14.07 2.74
C PHE A 143 4.02 12.78 3.38
N PHE A 144 3.28 11.68 3.23
CA PHE A 144 3.72 10.35 3.67
C PHE A 144 5.05 9.97 3.00
N TRP A 145 5.12 10.07 1.67
CA TRP A 145 6.33 9.74 0.93
C TRP A 145 7.53 10.57 1.41
N ASP A 146 7.37 11.89 1.53
CA ASP A 146 8.42 12.79 2.00
C ASP A 146 8.84 12.45 3.43
N THR A 147 7.89 12.13 4.31
CA THR A 147 8.14 11.75 5.70
C THR A 147 8.94 10.45 5.77
N VAL A 148 8.51 9.40 5.06
CA VAL A 148 9.23 8.12 5.05
C VAL A 148 10.63 8.29 4.49
N VAL A 149 10.78 8.94 3.34
CA VAL A 149 12.07 9.07 2.67
C VAL A 149 13.06 9.91 3.46
N ARG A 150 12.61 10.99 4.11
CA ARG A 150 13.50 11.93 4.80
C ARG A 150 13.76 11.58 6.27
N LYS A 151 12.83 10.86 6.94
CA LYS A 151 12.89 10.63 8.38
C LYS A 151 12.97 9.16 8.80
N HIS A 152 12.43 8.24 8.00
CA HIS A 152 12.28 6.84 8.40
C HIS A 152 13.06 5.85 7.50
N THR A 153 13.93 6.36 6.62
CA THR A 153 14.64 5.55 5.63
C THR A 153 16.10 5.34 6.00
N TRP A 154 16.56 4.11 5.97
CA TRP A 154 17.96 3.73 6.08
C TRP A 154 18.77 4.15 4.84
N VAL A 155 20.10 4.19 4.96
CA VAL A 155 20.99 4.66 3.89
C VAL A 155 20.80 3.93 2.56
N MET A 156 20.43 2.62 2.57
CA MET A 156 20.17 1.83 1.35
C MET A 156 18.79 2.11 0.74
N GLY A 157 17.91 2.84 1.42
CA GLY A 157 16.57 3.19 0.94
C GLY A 157 15.42 2.40 1.55
N GLY A 158 15.70 1.32 2.29
CA GLY A 158 14.68 0.59 3.04
C GLY A 158 14.25 1.33 4.31
N ASN A 159 13.10 0.98 4.86
CA ASN A 159 12.53 1.58 6.08
C ASN A 159 12.14 0.52 7.11
N SER A 160 11.81 0.93 8.33
CA SER A 160 11.39 0.10 9.45
C SER A 160 12.50 -0.70 10.15
N THR A 161 12.17 -1.25 11.30
CA THR A 161 12.91 -2.29 12.03
C THR A 161 11.90 -3.22 12.66
N GLY A 162 12.05 -4.54 12.46
CA GLY A 162 11.06 -5.51 12.95
C GLY A 162 9.65 -5.18 12.46
N GLU A 163 9.54 -4.86 11.16
CA GLU A 163 8.29 -4.54 10.44
C GLU A 163 7.62 -3.20 10.81
N HIS A 164 8.11 -2.46 11.82
CA HIS A 164 7.45 -1.26 12.32
C HIS A 164 8.28 0.00 12.10
N PHE A 165 7.60 1.12 11.83
CA PHE A 165 8.21 2.44 11.90
C PHE A 165 8.61 2.77 13.33
N PHE A 166 9.69 3.49 13.50
CA PHE A 166 10.21 3.94 14.78
C PHE A 166 10.54 5.44 14.73
N ALA A 167 10.69 6.05 15.91
CA ALA A 167 11.03 7.47 16.00
C ALA A 167 12.37 7.78 15.31
N PRO A 168 12.48 8.86 14.52
CA PRO A 168 13.71 9.18 13.77
C PRO A 168 14.95 9.29 14.64
N GLU A 169 14.81 9.61 15.92
CA GLU A 169 15.90 9.75 16.89
C GLU A 169 16.49 8.40 17.33
N GLU A 170 15.81 7.27 17.01
CA GLU A 170 16.22 5.94 17.43
C GLU A 170 17.12 5.20 16.44
N PHE A 171 17.47 5.76 15.27
CA PHE A 171 18.26 5.07 14.25
C PHE A 171 19.54 4.44 14.79
N GLU A 172 20.33 5.17 15.59
CA GLU A 172 21.57 4.67 16.17
C GLU A 172 21.34 3.43 17.04
N HIS A 173 20.30 3.46 17.88
CA HIS A 173 19.93 2.32 18.72
C HIS A 173 19.43 1.14 17.89
N ARG A 174 18.69 1.40 16.82
CA ARG A 174 18.09 0.35 15.96
C ARG A 174 19.11 -0.40 15.10
N ILE A 175 20.29 0.15 14.82
CA ILE A 175 21.40 -0.55 14.14
C ILE A 175 21.77 -1.85 14.85
N GLU A 176 21.73 -1.86 16.18
CA GLU A 176 22.11 -3.02 16.99
C GLU A 176 21.07 -4.12 17.04
N LEU A 177 19.84 -3.85 16.58
CA LEU A 177 18.75 -4.82 16.62
C LEU A 177 18.81 -5.76 15.39
N ASN A 178 18.40 -7.02 15.61
CA ASN A 178 18.10 -7.92 14.51
C ASN A 178 16.72 -7.56 13.93
N GLY A 179 16.59 -7.55 12.61
CA GLY A 179 15.34 -7.22 11.95
C GLY A 179 15.36 -5.82 11.36
N GLY A 180 16.35 -5.53 10.52
CA GLY A 180 16.43 -4.29 9.74
C GLY A 180 15.31 -4.17 8.69
N PRO A 181 15.45 -3.29 7.70
CA PRO A 181 14.41 -3.04 6.73
C PRO A 181 14.01 -4.29 5.95
N GLU A 182 12.72 -4.39 5.68
CA GLU A 182 12.07 -5.47 4.95
C GLU A 182 11.87 -5.08 3.47
N SER A 183 12.12 -6.02 2.56
CA SER A 183 11.97 -5.77 1.11
C SER A 183 10.52 -5.51 0.69
N CYS A 184 9.52 -6.04 1.40
CA CYS A 184 8.09 -5.76 1.16
C CYS A 184 7.78 -4.27 1.26
N ASN A 185 8.28 -3.61 2.32
CA ASN A 185 8.12 -2.18 2.51
C ASN A 185 8.72 -1.40 1.33
N SER A 186 9.92 -1.80 0.91
CA SER A 186 10.61 -1.14 -0.21
C SER A 186 9.87 -1.32 -1.52
N VAL A 187 9.36 -2.51 -1.83
CA VAL A 187 8.55 -2.74 -3.03
C VAL A 187 7.30 -1.86 -3.03
N ASN A 188 6.60 -1.75 -1.90
CA ASN A 188 5.43 -0.88 -1.78
C ASN A 188 5.79 0.61 -1.87
N MET A 189 6.94 1.04 -1.31
CA MET A 189 7.44 2.40 -1.51
C MET A 189 7.82 2.68 -2.96
N LEU A 190 8.38 1.72 -3.70
CA LEU A 190 8.65 1.86 -5.14
C LEU A 190 7.34 2.03 -5.93
N ARG A 191 6.29 1.28 -5.61
CA ARG A 191 4.97 1.43 -6.23
C ARG A 191 4.36 2.82 -5.99
N LEU A 192 4.42 3.31 -4.75
CA LEU A 192 3.97 4.67 -4.42
C LEU A 192 4.82 5.72 -5.13
N THR A 193 6.15 5.52 -5.17
CA THR A 193 7.08 6.42 -5.87
C THR A 193 6.76 6.52 -7.36
N GLU A 194 6.53 5.38 -8.02
CA GLU A 194 6.11 5.31 -9.43
C GLU A 194 4.79 6.07 -9.65
N SER A 195 3.80 5.80 -8.79
CA SER A 195 2.50 6.46 -8.84
C SER A 195 2.64 7.99 -8.77
N LEU A 196 3.34 8.50 -7.77
CA LEU A 196 3.60 9.94 -7.60
C LEU A 196 4.44 10.54 -8.72
N TYR A 197 5.42 9.79 -9.25
CA TYR A 197 6.24 10.26 -10.37
C TYR A 197 5.41 10.43 -11.65
N CYS A 198 4.49 9.51 -11.93
CA CYS A 198 3.61 9.61 -13.09
C CYS A 198 2.73 10.88 -13.05
N ASP A 199 2.36 11.33 -11.85
CA ASP A 199 1.52 12.52 -11.70
C ASP A 199 2.32 13.83 -11.63
N TYR A 200 3.54 13.81 -11.04
CA TYR A 200 4.29 15.04 -10.72
C TYR A 200 5.68 15.14 -11.35
N ALA A 201 6.24 14.06 -11.89
CA ALA A 201 7.54 14.00 -12.60
C ALA A 201 8.72 14.65 -11.83
N GLU A 202 8.77 14.49 -10.51
CA GLU A 202 9.81 15.05 -9.65
C GLU A 202 11.07 14.18 -9.65
N VAL A 203 12.27 14.75 -9.87
CA VAL A 203 13.55 14.02 -9.96
C VAL A 203 13.85 13.23 -8.68
N GLU A 204 13.55 13.77 -7.51
CA GLU A 204 13.74 13.08 -6.21
C GLU A 204 13.07 11.71 -6.15
N LYS A 205 11.96 11.52 -6.86
CA LYS A 205 11.27 10.22 -6.93
C LYS A 205 12.12 9.19 -7.68
N VAL A 206 12.77 9.61 -8.77
CA VAL A 206 13.64 8.74 -9.57
C VAL A 206 14.90 8.37 -8.78
N ASP A 207 15.52 9.33 -8.11
CA ASP A 207 16.72 9.11 -7.28
C ASP A 207 16.44 8.12 -6.15
N TYR A 208 15.28 8.27 -5.48
CA TYR A 208 14.86 7.34 -4.44
C TYR A 208 14.57 5.94 -5.01
N TYR A 209 13.85 5.87 -6.14
CA TYR A 209 13.53 4.61 -6.81
C TYR A 209 14.78 3.82 -7.16
N GLU A 210 15.74 4.47 -7.82
CA GLU A 210 17.02 3.87 -8.19
C GLU A 210 17.80 3.38 -6.97
N LYS A 211 17.91 4.23 -5.93
CA LYS A 211 18.57 3.86 -4.67
C LYS A 211 18.00 2.59 -4.07
N VAL A 212 16.68 2.52 -3.90
CA VAL A 212 16.01 1.37 -3.29
C VAL A 212 16.15 0.13 -4.14
N LEU A 213 15.94 0.26 -5.45
CA LEU A 213 16.01 -0.87 -6.38
C LEU A 213 17.37 -1.55 -6.33
N PHE A 214 18.45 -0.78 -6.43
CA PHE A 214 19.81 -1.34 -6.49
C PHE A 214 20.38 -1.69 -5.12
N ASN A 215 20.20 -0.83 -4.12
CA ASN A 215 20.91 -0.97 -2.84
C ASN A 215 20.12 -1.78 -1.80
N HIS A 216 18.81 -2.03 -2.02
CA HIS A 216 18.02 -2.85 -1.12
C HIS A 216 17.40 -4.05 -1.84
N ILE A 217 16.60 -3.85 -2.88
CA ILE A 217 15.89 -4.98 -3.51
C ILE A 217 16.86 -5.94 -4.19
N LEU A 218 17.71 -5.46 -5.10
CA LEU A 218 18.67 -6.31 -5.80
C LEU A 218 19.80 -6.80 -4.89
N ALA A 219 20.23 -5.99 -3.92
CA ALA A 219 21.26 -6.38 -2.97
C ALA A 219 20.82 -7.48 -2.00
N ASN A 220 19.53 -7.70 -1.81
CA ASN A 220 18.98 -8.76 -0.95
C ASN A 220 18.88 -10.12 -1.64
N TYR A 221 19.18 -10.19 -2.92
CA TYR A 221 19.04 -11.39 -3.73
C TYR A 221 20.41 -12.04 -4.01
N ASP A 222 20.56 -13.33 -3.69
CA ASP A 222 21.71 -14.14 -4.08
C ASP A 222 21.36 -14.88 -5.39
N PRO A 223 21.92 -14.45 -6.54
CA PRO A 223 21.61 -15.05 -7.83
C PRO A 223 22.13 -16.47 -7.98
N ASP A 224 23.18 -16.85 -7.25
CA ASP A 224 23.81 -18.17 -7.36
C ASP A 224 23.00 -19.26 -6.66
N GLN A 225 22.36 -18.91 -5.54
CA GLN A 225 21.54 -19.83 -4.74
C GLN A 225 20.03 -19.63 -4.90
N GLY A 226 19.61 -18.54 -5.54
CA GLY A 226 18.19 -18.18 -5.69
C GLY A 226 17.51 -17.83 -4.36
N MET A 227 18.28 -17.36 -3.39
CA MET A 227 17.77 -16.98 -2.06
C MET A 227 17.67 -15.47 -1.91
N CYS A 228 16.79 -15.03 -1.01
CA CYS A 228 16.69 -13.64 -0.59
C CYS A 228 16.66 -13.54 0.95
N VAL A 229 17.04 -12.37 1.44
CA VAL A 229 17.02 -12.06 2.87
C VAL A 229 15.70 -11.38 3.20
N TYR A 230 15.05 -11.81 4.29
CA TYR A 230 13.79 -11.18 4.75
C TYR A 230 14.05 -9.80 5.35
N TYR A 231 14.95 -9.72 6.33
CA TYR A 231 15.42 -8.47 6.90
C TYR A 231 16.86 -8.21 6.51
N THR A 232 17.13 -7.01 5.98
CA THR A 232 18.51 -6.60 5.69
C THR A 232 19.20 -6.23 7.00
N SER A 233 20.31 -6.92 7.32
CA SER A 233 21.11 -6.58 8.49
C SER A 233 21.72 -5.18 8.34
N MET A 234 21.71 -4.42 9.44
CA MET A 234 22.35 -3.10 9.53
C MET A 234 23.76 -3.18 10.14
N LYS A 235 24.22 -4.39 10.49
CA LYS A 235 25.58 -4.69 10.99
C LYS A 235 26.49 -5.14 9.87
#